data_f450cc4032d8cbe110abbd568cfe57d4
#
_entry.id   f450cc4032d8cbe110abbd568cfe57d4
#
_cell.length_a   1.000
_cell.length_b   1.000
_cell.length_c   1.000
_cell.angle_alpha   90.00
_cell.angle_beta   90.00
_cell.angle_gamma   90.00
#
_symmetry.space_group_name_H-M   'P 1'
#
loop_
_entity.id
_entity.type
_entity.pdbx_description
1 polymer ?
#
loop_
_entity_poly.entity_id
_entity_poly.type
_entity_poly.pdbx_seq_one_letter_code
_entity_poly.pdbx_strand_id
1 'polypeptide(L)'
;MVLQAIGGGGGFSSSALGAVTLGSDAASSGDQSAARIDFSNAGTIQTTADNAPAVVLQSIGGGGGYSFGGSSTTFQSSTTGIADASDITVTNSGAVATQGINSFGMVVQTIGGGGGAAAASGGSV
;
A
#
# COMPACT_ATOMS: atom_id res chain seq x y z
N MET A 1 8.67 -6.51 -4.63
CA MET A 1 7.45 -7.10 -5.22
C MET A 1 6.23 -6.41 -4.62
N VAL A 2 5.22 -6.08 -5.43
CA VAL A 2 3.98 -5.45 -4.95
C VAL A 2 2.80 -6.33 -5.38
N LEU A 3 1.93 -6.71 -4.42
CA LEU A 3 0.64 -7.34 -4.66
C LEU A 3 -0.44 -6.46 -4.03
N GLN A 4 -1.45 -6.12 -4.83
CA GLN A 4 -2.53 -5.25 -4.40
C GLN A 4 -3.87 -5.81 -4.84
N ALA A 5 -4.83 -5.81 -3.91
CA ALA A 5 -6.24 -6.00 -4.18
C ALA A 5 -6.94 -4.69 -3.80
N ILE A 6 -7.48 -3.98 -4.79
CA ILE A 6 -8.01 -2.64 -4.61
C ILE A 6 -9.44 -2.59 -5.11
N GLY A 7 -10.37 -2.28 -4.22
CA GLY A 7 -11.79 -2.12 -4.56
C GLY A 7 -12.12 -0.72 -5.08
N GLY A 8 -11.87 0.31 -4.30
CA GLY A 8 -12.28 1.67 -4.63
C GLY A 8 -11.20 2.58 -5.19
N GLY A 9 -10.01 2.44 -4.75
CA GLY A 9 -8.86 3.26 -5.17
C GLY A 9 -7.75 3.20 -4.12
N GLY A 10 -6.58 3.68 -4.48
CA GLY A 10 -5.44 3.63 -3.60
C GLY A 10 -4.20 3.09 -4.29
N GLY A 11 -3.24 2.63 -3.54
CA GLY A 11 -2.08 2.01 -4.13
C GLY A 11 -0.77 2.24 -3.41
N PHE A 12 0.30 2.09 -4.15
CA PHE A 12 1.66 2.25 -3.69
C PHE A 12 2.39 3.29 -4.54
N SER A 13 3.05 4.24 -3.89
CA SER A 13 3.90 5.21 -4.54
C SER A 13 5.29 5.21 -3.90
N SER A 14 6.32 5.24 -4.74
CA SER A 14 7.71 5.40 -4.30
C SER A 14 8.42 6.46 -5.13
N SER A 15 9.31 7.21 -4.51
CA SER A 15 10.17 8.19 -5.18
C SER A 15 9.41 9.34 -5.87
N ALA A 16 8.26 9.76 -5.36
CA ALA A 16 7.57 10.93 -5.86
C ALA A 16 8.33 12.23 -5.51
N LEU A 17 8.47 13.14 -6.47
CA LEU A 17 9.09 14.45 -6.26
C LEU A 17 8.06 15.56 -5.95
N GLY A 18 6.78 15.30 -6.17
CA GLY A 18 5.67 16.23 -5.97
C GLY A 18 4.66 15.74 -4.93
N ALA A 19 3.49 16.35 -4.93
CA ALA A 19 2.37 15.89 -4.13
C ALA A 19 1.85 14.54 -4.62
N VAL A 20 1.52 13.65 -3.69
CA VAL A 20 0.97 12.33 -3.98
C VAL A 20 -0.44 12.27 -3.42
N THR A 21 -1.40 11.87 -4.25
CA THR A 21 -2.76 11.57 -3.83
C THR A 21 -3.05 10.10 -4.11
N LEU A 22 -3.42 9.37 -3.07
CA LEU A 22 -3.80 7.96 -3.16
C LEU A 22 -5.25 7.80 -2.70
N GLY A 23 -6.06 7.15 -3.53
CA GLY A 23 -7.47 6.94 -3.26
C GLY A 23 -8.36 7.60 -4.32
N SER A 24 -9.65 7.61 -4.05
CA SER A 24 -10.66 8.23 -4.90
C SER A 24 -11.53 9.17 -4.06
N ASP A 25 -11.75 10.37 -4.55
CA ASP A 25 -12.69 11.34 -4.00
C ASP A 25 -14.08 11.23 -4.65
N ALA A 26 -14.21 10.41 -5.68
CA ALA A 26 -15.49 10.21 -6.33
C ALA A 26 -16.45 9.43 -5.42
N ALA A 27 -17.62 10.00 -5.19
CA ALA A 27 -18.70 9.29 -4.53
C ALA A 27 -19.13 8.09 -5.41
N SER A 28 -18.79 6.89 -4.99
CA SER A 28 -19.23 5.66 -5.62
C SER A 28 -20.32 5.04 -4.75
N SER A 29 -21.45 4.69 -5.37
CA SER A 29 -22.56 4.02 -4.68
C SER A 29 -22.44 2.50 -4.70
N GLY A 30 -21.38 1.97 -5.30
CA GLY A 30 -21.12 0.53 -5.41
C GLY A 30 -20.30 -0.04 -4.26
N ASP A 31 -20.26 -1.35 -4.20
CA ASP A 31 -19.38 -2.11 -3.33
C ASP A 31 -17.93 -1.96 -3.81
N GLN A 32 -17.07 -1.48 -2.94
CA GLN A 32 -15.65 -1.27 -3.19
C GLN A 32 -14.78 -2.23 -2.38
N SER A 33 -15.28 -3.39 -2.08
CA SER A 33 -14.57 -4.40 -1.30
C SER A 33 -13.37 -4.96 -2.07
N ALA A 34 -12.26 -5.08 -1.37
CA ALA A 34 -11.04 -5.67 -1.92
C ALA A 34 -11.05 -7.20 -1.78
N ALA A 35 -10.33 -7.86 -2.66
CA ALA A 35 -10.15 -9.29 -2.60
C ALA A 35 -9.07 -9.70 -1.58
N ARG A 36 -9.15 -10.93 -1.11
CA ARG A 36 -8.13 -11.55 -0.25
C ARG A 36 -6.81 -11.73 -1.00
N ILE A 37 -5.71 -11.63 -0.26
CA ILE A 37 -4.36 -11.92 -0.75
C ILE A 37 -3.79 -13.09 0.05
N ASP A 38 -3.34 -14.12 -0.66
CA ASP A 38 -2.54 -15.21 -0.10
C ASP A 38 -1.12 -15.11 -0.66
N PHE A 39 -0.16 -14.84 0.20
CA PHE A 39 1.24 -14.73 -0.16
C PHE A 39 2.06 -15.85 0.46
N SER A 40 2.80 -16.58 -0.37
CA SER A 40 3.72 -17.62 0.08
C SER A 40 5.10 -17.43 -0.54
N ASN A 41 6.13 -17.39 0.30
CA ASN A 41 7.52 -17.31 -0.13
C ASN A 41 8.36 -18.41 0.53
N ALA A 42 9.01 -19.24 -0.29
CA ALA A 42 9.98 -20.23 0.14
C ALA A 42 11.40 -19.94 -0.37
N GLY A 43 11.56 -18.93 -1.21
CA GLY A 43 12.83 -18.51 -1.78
C GLY A 43 13.45 -17.29 -1.10
N THR A 44 14.39 -16.65 -1.78
CA THR A 44 15.01 -15.40 -1.33
C THR A 44 14.47 -14.23 -2.14
N ILE A 45 13.98 -13.20 -1.41
CA ILE A 45 13.59 -11.90 -1.98
C ILE A 45 14.55 -10.87 -1.42
N GLN A 46 15.26 -10.16 -2.29
CA GLN A 46 16.24 -9.16 -1.88
C GLN A 46 16.10 -7.88 -2.68
N THR A 47 16.25 -6.74 -2.00
CA THR A 47 16.38 -5.40 -2.60
C THR A 47 17.59 -4.69 -2.03
N THR A 48 18.27 -3.90 -2.87
CA THR A 48 19.50 -3.17 -2.49
C THR A 48 19.36 -1.66 -2.66
N ALA A 49 18.34 -1.19 -3.37
CA ALA A 49 18.12 0.22 -3.60
C ALA A 49 17.40 0.90 -2.43
N ASP A 50 17.61 2.20 -2.28
CA ASP A 50 16.88 3.04 -1.33
C ASP A 50 15.39 3.16 -1.72
N ASN A 51 14.52 3.29 -0.72
CA ASN A 51 13.06 3.38 -0.88
C ASN A 51 12.47 2.20 -1.67
N ALA A 52 13.08 1.03 -1.57
CA ALA A 52 12.72 -0.19 -2.30
C ALA A 52 12.35 -1.33 -1.34
N PRO A 53 11.15 -1.33 -0.77
CA PRO A 53 10.70 -2.46 0.06
C PRO A 53 10.70 -3.76 -0.75
N ALA A 54 11.07 -4.87 -0.11
CA ALA A 54 11.17 -6.15 -0.79
C ALA A 54 9.78 -6.70 -1.15
N VAL A 55 8.81 -6.60 -0.23
CA VAL A 55 7.44 -7.07 -0.43
C VAL A 55 6.46 -6.02 0.09
N VAL A 56 5.44 -5.71 -0.71
CA VAL A 56 4.30 -4.87 -0.32
C VAL A 56 3.02 -5.62 -0.64
N LEU A 57 2.20 -5.88 0.37
CA LEU A 57 0.91 -6.55 0.26
C LEU A 57 -0.17 -5.59 0.76
N GLN A 58 -1.14 -5.26 -0.09
CA GLN A 58 -2.20 -4.32 0.27
C GLN A 58 -3.57 -4.83 -0.18
N SER A 59 -4.50 -4.92 0.76
CA SER A 59 -5.93 -5.09 0.50
C SER A 59 -6.63 -3.78 0.86
N ILE A 60 -7.13 -3.04 -0.13
CA ILE A 60 -7.67 -1.68 0.03
C ILE A 60 -9.09 -1.62 -0.51
N GLY A 61 -10.06 -1.42 0.37
CA GLY A 61 -11.46 -1.25 -0.01
C GLY A 61 -11.77 0.15 -0.55
N GLY A 62 -11.83 1.15 0.29
CA GLY A 62 -12.32 2.48 -0.07
C GLY A 62 -11.30 3.48 -0.57
N GLY A 63 -10.04 3.26 -0.35
CA GLY A 63 -8.96 4.18 -0.74
C GLY A 63 -7.84 4.21 0.29
N GLY A 64 -6.76 4.89 -0.06
CA GLY A 64 -5.58 4.94 0.79
C GLY A 64 -4.38 4.22 0.18
N GLY A 65 -3.46 3.75 1.00
CA GLY A 65 -2.30 3.03 0.48
C GLY A 65 -1.00 3.30 1.23
N TYR A 66 0.09 3.23 0.51
CA TYR A 66 1.42 3.43 1.06
C TYR A 66 2.25 4.33 0.14
N SER A 67 2.89 5.35 0.71
CA SER A 67 3.70 6.30 -0.06
C SER A 67 5.07 6.51 0.58
N PHE A 68 6.09 6.50 -0.26
CA PHE A 68 7.43 6.96 0.05
C PHE A 68 7.77 8.22 -0.73
N GLY A 69 8.37 9.21 -0.07
CA GLY A 69 8.76 10.45 -0.70
C GLY A 69 7.56 11.36 -0.98
N GLY A 70 7.77 12.33 -1.86
CA GLY A 70 6.80 13.36 -2.15
C GLY A 70 6.88 14.56 -1.19
N SER A 71 6.43 15.72 -1.64
CA SER A 71 6.35 16.92 -0.81
C SER A 71 5.14 16.92 0.12
N SER A 72 4.10 16.20 -0.25
CA SER A 72 2.92 15.91 0.57
C SER A 72 2.24 14.64 0.10
N THR A 73 1.56 13.95 1.00
CA THR A 73 0.75 12.79 0.67
C THR A 73 -0.66 12.97 1.19
N THR A 74 -1.64 12.81 0.33
CA THR A 74 -3.06 12.84 0.67
C THR A 74 -3.66 11.47 0.42
N PHE A 75 -4.28 10.88 1.44
CA PHE A 75 -5.08 9.68 1.32
C PHE A 75 -6.55 10.08 1.21
N GLN A 76 -7.20 9.64 0.15
CA GLN A 76 -8.61 9.89 -0.09
C GLN A 76 -9.40 8.58 0.02
N SER A 77 -10.63 8.68 0.51
CA SER A 77 -11.55 7.56 0.56
C SER A 77 -12.91 7.97 -0.01
N SER A 78 -13.60 7.02 -0.61
CA SER A 78 -15.02 7.20 -0.95
C SER A 78 -15.85 7.31 0.32
N THR A 79 -16.76 8.25 0.37
CA THR A 79 -17.64 8.50 1.52
C THR A 79 -18.98 7.80 1.43
N THR A 80 -19.28 7.12 0.32
CA THR A 80 -20.56 6.45 0.08
C THR A 80 -20.33 5.02 -0.44
N GLY A 81 -21.01 4.06 0.16
CA GLY A 81 -20.91 2.64 -0.20
C GLY A 81 -20.11 1.81 0.80
N ILE A 82 -20.07 0.52 0.55
CA ILE A 82 -19.28 -0.44 1.35
C ILE A 82 -17.85 -0.43 0.81
N ALA A 83 -16.89 -0.31 1.71
CA ALA A 83 -15.48 -0.21 1.37
C ALA A 83 -14.67 -1.13 2.29
N ASP A 84 -14.87 -2.43 2.16
CA ASP A 84 -14.25 -3.42 3.01
C ASP A 84 -12.90 -3.88 2.42
N ALA A 85 -11.89 -3.92 3.27
CA ALA A 85 -10.66 -4.66 2.97
C ALA A 85 -10.88 -6.15 3.29
N SER A 86 -10.06 -6.99 2.69
CA SER A 86 -10.08 -8.42 2.96
C SER A 86 -8.79 -8.88 3.63
N ASP A 87 -8.76 -10.13 4.04
CA ASP A 87 -7.63 -10.73 4.73
C ASP A 87 -6.38 -10.81 3.85
N ILE A 88 -5.23 -10.65 4.47
CA ILE A 88 -3.93 -10.97 3.87
C ILE A 88 -3.30 -12.09 4.68
N THR A 89 -3.09 -13.24 4.05
CA THR A 89 -2.40 -14.36 4.64
C THR A 89 -0.97 -14.40 4.15
N VAL A 90 -0.01 -14.44 5.07
CA VAL A 90 1.42 -14.47 4.75
C VAL A 90 2.04 -15.75 5.28
N THR A 91 2.63 -16.53 4.38
CA THR A 91 3.46 -17.68 4.72
C THR A 91 4.88 -17.44 4.18
N ASN A 92 5.84 -17.20 5.06
CA ASN A 92 7.22 -16.98 4.66
C ASN A 92 8.15 -18.00 5.34
N SER A 93 8.65 -18.92 4.57
CA SER A 93 9.70 -19.88 4.98
C SER A 93 11.05 -19.58 4.36
N GLY A 94 11.10 -18.60 3.46
CA GLY A 94 12.32 -18.14 2.81
C GLY A 94 12.91 -16.90 3.46
N ALA A 95 13.88 -16.30 2.80
CA ALA A 95 14.55 -15.06 3.24
C ALA A 95 13.94 -13.83 2.57
N VAL A 96 13.77 -12.76 3.35
CA VAL A 96 13.44 -11.43 2.84
C VAL A 96 14.48 -10.45 3.37
N ALA A 97 15.23 -9.80 2.49
CA ALA A 97 16.33 -8.92 2.86
C ALA A 97 16.27 -7.59 2.09
N THR A 98 16.58 -6.51 2.80
CA THR A 98 16.72 -5.16 2.21
C THR A 98 18.02 -4.53 2.69
N GLN A 99 18.70 -3.75 1.84
CA GLN A 99 19.96 -3.07 2.16
C GLN A 99 19.87 -1.55 2.01
N GLY A 100 18.86 -1.05 1.29
CA GLY A 100 18.71 0.39 1.05
C GLY A 100 18.09 1.14 2.24
N ILE A 101 18.31 2.45 2.27
CA ILE A 101 17.68 3.37 3.23
C ILE A 101 16.17 3.40 2.99
N ASN A 102 15.37 3.44 4.05
CA ASN A 102 13.90 3.42 4.01
C ASN A 102 13.32 2.21 3.24
N SER A 103 14.05 1.11 3.20
CA SER A 103 13.63 -0.11 2.50
C SER A 103 13.19 -1.17 3.52
N PHE A 104 11.89 -1.34 3.65
CA PHE A 104 11.31 -2.35 4.55
C PHE A 104 11.36 -3.74 3.91
N GLY A 105 11.61 -4.76 4.73
CA GLY A 105 11.54 -6.14 4.27
C GLY A 105 10.15 -6.50 3.77
N MET A 106 9.12 -6.20 4.59
CA MET A 106 7.73 -6.47 4.23
C MET A 106 6.81 -5.38 4.77
N VAL A 107 5.88 -4.94 3.93
CA VAL A 107 4.76 -4.06 4.29
C VAL A 107 3.46 -4.82 4.03
N VAL A 108 2.62 -4.97 5.06
CA VAL A 108 1.33 -5.64 4.95
C VAL A 108 0.25 -4.70 5.47
N GLN A 109 -0.75 -4.40 4.65
CA GLN A 109 -1.82 -3.46 5.02
C GLN A 109 -3.18 -3.96 4.54
N THR A 110 -4.17 -3.88 5.43
CA THR A 110 -5.59 -3.99 5.09
C THR A 110 -6.26 -2.67 5.45
N ILE A 111 -6.87 -2.01 4.47
CA ILE A 111 -7.46 -0.67 4.62
C ILE A 111 -8.91 -0.70 4.10
N GLY A 112 -9.88 -0.64 5.00
CA GLY A 112 -11.30 -0.62 4.63
C GLY A 112 -11.75 0.72 4.08
N GLY A 113 -11.99 1.68 4.93
CA GLY A 113 -12.62 2.97 4.61
C GLY A 113 -11.68 4.07 4.10
N GLY A 114 -10.40 3.91 4.18
CA GLY A 114 -9.40 4.92 3.79
C GLY A 114 -8.29 5.08 4.83
N GLY A 115 -7.23 5.74 4.45
CA GLY A 115 -6.04 5.90 5.27
C GLY A 115 -4.83 5.20 4.66
N GLY A 116 -3.76 5.08 5.43
CA GLY A 116 -2.53 4.47 4.90
C GLY A 116 -1.30 4.85 5.71
N ALA A 117 -0.14 4.59 5.14
CA ALA A 117 1.12 5.00 5.71
C ALA A 117 1.94 5.79 4.69
N ALA A 118 2.56 6.88 5.14
CA ALA A 118 3.43 7.67 4.30
C ALA A 118 4.72 8.01 5.03
N ALA A 119 5.81 8.07 4.27
CA ALA A 119 7.05 8.65 4.70
C ALA A 119 7.38 9.79 3.74
N ALA A 120 7.17 11.03 4.17
CA ALA A 120 7.46 12.22 3.39
C ALA A 120 8.82 12.80 3.78
N SER A 121 9.62 13.16 2.80
CA SER A 121 10.85 13.89 3.03
C SER A 121 10.58 15.41 2.97
N GLY A 122 10.29 16.03 4.13
CA GLY A 122 10.12 17.47 4.26
C GLY A 122 8.72 18.01 4.00
N GLY A 123 7.71 17.17 3.95
CA GLY A 123 6.31 17.56 3.78
C GLY A 123 5.40 17.13 4.93
N SER A 124 4.12 17.43 4.81
CA SER A 124 3.07 16.96 5.71
C SER A 124 2.39 15.68 5.18
N VAL A 125 1.92 14.88 6.12
CA VAL A 125 1.12 13.68 5.86
C VAL A 125 -0.31 13.96 6.26
#